data_0b8e4c2e580e5fd5462e4e7e417cc03b
#
_entry.id   0b8e4c2e580e5fd5462e4e7e417cc03b
#
_cell.length_a   1.000
_cell.length_b   1.000
_cell.length_c   1.000
_cell.angle_alpha   90.00
_cell.angle_beta   90.00
_cell.angle_gamma   90.00
#
_symmetry.space_group_name_H-M   'P 1'
#
loop_
_entity.id
_entity.type
_entity.pdbx_description
1 polymer ?
#
loop_
_entity_poly.entity_id
_entity_poly.type
_entity_poly.pdbx_seq_one_letter_code
_entity_poly.pdbx_strand_id
1 'polypeptide(L)'
;MDNIDGIINDIEREDREREEAESSRESASNNYNRGDTATEVGIPNRTVGFKDFESLDLRVAKVVDVEDHTGSRKPMYKLTLSLGELGSRVVVAGIKSFYSKDELIGKRIVIVANLERKSIAGIISEGMILAAEDDAGNVSLMVPDKSIDEGSRIR
;
A
#
# COMPACT_ATOMS: atom_id res chain seq x y z
N MET A 1 9.01 2.07 -16.20
CA MET A 1 7.84 2.62 -15.60
C MET A 1 7.71 2.24 -14.13
N ASP A 2 7.65 3.22 -13.30
CA ASP A 2 7.61 2.97 -11.87
C ASP A 2 6.18 2.92 -11.40
N ASN A 3 5.82 1.85 -10.76
CA ASN A 3 4.52 1.74 -10.15
C ASN A 3 4.68 1.85 -8.63
N ILE A 4 3.57 1.98 -7.97
CA ILE A 4 3.60 2.21 -6.54
C ILE A 4 4.17 1.00 -5.80
N ASP A 5 3.81 -0.19 -6.26
CA ASP A 5 4.30 -1.41 -5.62
C ASP A 5 5.78 -1.61 -5.85
N GLY A 6 6.24 -1.32 -7.05
CA GLY A 6 7.65 -1.44 -7.36
C GLY A 6 8.48 -0.48 -6.53
N ILE A 7 7.99 0.73 -6.36
CA ILE A 7 8.72 1.72 -5.59
C ILE A 7 8.79 1.30 -4.13
N ILE A 8 7.68 0.85 -3.58
CA ILE A 8 7.63 0.44 -2.19
C ILE A 8 8.49 -0.79 -1.97
N ASN A 9 8.42 -1.75 -2.88
CA ASN A 9 9.19 -2.96 -2.75
C ASN A 9 10.70 -2.71 -2.81
N ASP A 10 11.10 -1.80 -3.68
CA ASP A 10 12.52 -1.48 -3.78
C ASP A 10 13.03 -0.86 -2.49
N ILE A 11 12.24 0.02 -1.90
CA ILE A 11 12.64 0.67 -0.66
C ILE A 11 12.68 -0.35 0.47
N GLU A 12 11.68 -1.22 0.50
CA GLU A 12 11.66 -2.24 1.52
C GLU A 12 12.85 -3.17 1.42
N ARG A 13 13.23 -3.46 0.20
CA ARG A 13 14.38 -4.32 -0.01
C ARG A 13 15.67 -3.69 0.51
N GLU A 14 15.80 -2.38 0.31
CA GLU A 14 16.95 -1.67 0.83
C GLU A 14 17.04 -1.77 2.35
N ASP A 15 15.88 -1.73 2.99
CA ASP A 15 15.83 -1.78 4.43
C ASP A 15 16.01 -3.19 4.99
N ARG A 16 15.70 -4.20 4.20
CA ARG A 16 15.68 -5.57 4.68
C ARG A 16 16.37 -6.54 3.75
N GLU A 17 17.50 -6.15 3.26
CA GLU A 17 18.24 -6.98 2.30
C GLU A 17 18.47 -8.39 2.78
N ARG A 18 18.71 -8.55 4.06
CA ARG A 18 19.04 -9.86 4.58
C ARG A 18 17.87 -10.82 4.55
N GLU A 19 16.68 -10.32 4.52
CA GLU A 19 15.49 -11.17 4.49
C GLU A 19 15.13 -11.61 3.10
N GLU A 20 15.78 -11.05 2.12
CA GLU A 20 15.46 -11.35 0.74
C GLU A 20 15.57 -12.81 0.40
N ALA A 21 16.61 -13.46 0.90
CA ALA A 21 16.82 -14.86 0.58
C ALA A 21 15.64 -15.71 1.02
N GLU A 22 15.13 -15.43 2.21
CA GLU A 22 13.98 -16.15 2.70
C GLU A 22 12.73 -15.85 1.89
N SER A 23 12.52 -14.57 1.63
CA SER A 23 11.37 -14.18 0.83
C SER A 23 11.42 -14.82 -0.55
N SER A 24 12.59 -14.85 -1.13
CA SER A 24 12.75 -15.45 -2.43
C SER A 24 12.43 -16.92 -2.40
N ARG A 25 12.84 -17.60 -1.36
CA ARG A 25 12.56 -19.03 -1.24
C ARG A 25 11.08 -19.26 -1.06
N GLU A 26 10.43 -18.44 -0.27
CA GLU A 26 8.99 -18.57 -0.10
C GLU A 26 8.27 -18.31 -1.41
N SER A 27 8.72 -17.31 -2.12
CA SER A 27 8.13 -17.03 -3.42
C SER A 27 8.33 -18.20 -4.35
N ALA A 28 9.52 -18.77 -4.31
CA ALA A 28 9.80 -19.91 -5.16
C ALA A 28 8.91 -21.10 -4.80
N SER A 29 8.68 -21.30 -3.52
CA SER A 29 7.84 -22.41 -3.11
C SER A 29 6.40 -22.18 -3.54
N ASN A 30 6.00 -20.95 -3.65
CA ASN A 30 4.66 -20.64 -4.11
C ASN A 30 4.50 -20.79 -5.61
N ASN A 31 5.60 -20.97 -6.29
CA ASN A 31 5.54 -21.13 -7.72
C ASN A 31 4.87 -22.43 -8.14
N TYR A 32 4.59 -23.28 -7.18
CA TYR A 32 3.90 -24.51 -7.51
C TYR A 32 2.57 -24.25 -8.20
N ASN A 33 2.04 -23.07 -8.01
CA ASN A 33 0.76 -22.75 -8.62
C ASN A 33 0.83 -22.53 -10.11
N ARG A 34 2.03 -22.40 -10.63
CA ARG A 34 2.15 -22.04 -12.03
C ARG A 34 1.50 -23.02 -12.96
N GLY A 35 1.67 -24.28 -12.66
CA GLY A 35 1.10 -25.29 -13.51
C GLY A 35 -0.41 -25.22 -13.55
N ASP A 36 -0.98 -24.96 -12.41
CA ASP A 36 -2.41 -24.94 -12.30
C ASP A 36 -3.04 -23.77 -12.98
N THR A 37 -2.30 -22.69 -13.04
CA THR A 37 -2.86 -21.44 -13.54
C THR A 37 -2.42 -21.14 -14.95
N ALA A 38 -1.78 -22.09 -15.59
CA ALA A 38 -1.18 -21.82 -16.89
C ALA A 38 -2.19 -21.29 -17.89
N THR A 39 -3.42 -21.72 -17.76
CA THR A 39 -4.43 -21.34 -18.72
C THR A 39 -5.24 -20.15 -18.30
N GLU A 40 -5.07 -19.73 -17.08
CA GLU A 40 -5.90 -18.67 -16.54
C GLU A 40 -5.31 -17.33 -16.78
N VAL A 41 -6.16 -16.41 -17.12
CA VAL A 41 -5.77 -15.03 -17.30
C VAL A 41 -6.30 -14.26 -16.10
N GLY A 42 -5.44 -13.56 -15.45
CA GLY A 42 -5.90 -12.68 -14.41
C GLY A 42 -5.77 -13.26 -13.02
N ILE A 43 -6.85 -13.70 -12.46
CA ILE A 43 -6.87 -14.06 -11.05
C ILE A 43 -6.08 -15.32 -10.79
N PRO A 44 -5.11 -15.27 -9.87
CA PRO A 44 -4.32 -16.46 -9.56
C PRO A 44 -5.19 -17.57 -8.97
N ASN A 45 -4.77 -18.79 -9.18
CA ASN A 45 -5.45 -19.95 -8.64
C ASN A 45 -5.05 -20.17 -7.18
N ARG A 46 -5.14 -19.13 -6.41
CA ARG A 46 -4.70 -19.16 -5.03
C ARG A 46 -5.74 -18.48 -4.18
N THR A 47 -6.29 -19.19 -3.23
CA THR A 47 -7.32 -18.63 -2.35
C THR A 47 -6.74 -18.36 -0.98
N VAL A 48 -7.31 -17.39 -0.31
CA VAL A 48 -6.97 -17.12 1.09
C VAL A 48 -8.21 -17.39 1.92
N GLY A 49 -7.98 -17.83 3.14
CA GLY A 49 -9.08 -18.06 4.07
C GLY A 49 -9.70 -16.76 4.49
N PHE A 50 -10.97 -16.83 4.86
CA PHE A 50 -11.68 -15.64 5.29
C PHE A 50 -11.02 -15.02 6.52
N LYS A 51 -10.48 -15.85 7.39
CA LYS A 51 -9.78 -15.37 8.59
C LYS A 51 -8.57 -14.54 8.24
N ASP A 52 -7.89 -14.90 7.17
CA ASP A 52 -6.73 -14.12 6.74
C ASP A 52 -7.16 -12.73 6.32
N PHE A 53 -8.28 -12.64 5.63
CA PHE A 53 -8.83 -11.35 5.25
C PHE A 53 -9.28 -10.56 6.49
N GLU A 54 -9.93 -11.24 7.44
CA GLU A 54 -10.40 -10.57 8.65
C GLU A 54 -9.26 -10.03 9.50
N SER A 55 -8.08 -10.62 9.37
CA SER A 55 -6.94 -10.16 10.15
C SER A 55 -6.43 -8.80 9.68
N LEU A 56 -6.78 -8.41 8.47
CA LEU A 56 -6.42 -7.08 7.97
C LEU A 56 -7.42 -6.06 8.51
N ASP A 57 -6.89 -4.96 9.01
CA ASP A 57 -7.73 -3.86 9.44
C ASP A 57 -7.70 -2.78 8.37
N LEU A 58 -8.65 -2.88 7.45
CA LEU A 58 -8.78 -1.91 6.36
C LEU A 58 -9.70 -0.79 6.80
N ARG A 59 -9.24 0.43 6.65
CA ARG A 59 -9.98 1.61 7.12
C ARG A 59 -10.01 2.70 6.07
N VAL A 60 -11.04 3.52 6.17
CA VAL A 60 -11.10 4.77 5.43
C VAL A 60 -10.31 5.80 6.22
N ALA A 61 -9.42 6.49 5.53
CA ALA A 61 -8.61 7.53 6.17
C ALA A 61 -8.69 8.79 5.33
N LYS A 62 -8.71 9.93 5.99
CA LYS A 62 -8.74 11.21 5.30
C LYS A 62 -7.34 11.79 5.27
N VAL A 63 -6.90 12.24 4.11
CA VAL A 63 -5.60 12.87 3.97
C VAL A 63 -5.68 14.28 4.55
N VAL A 64 -4.92 14.54 5.59
CA VAL A 64 -4.94 15.84 6.28
C VAL A 64 -3.76 16.68 5.84
N ASP A 65 -2.64 16.06 5.57
CA ASP A 65 -1.44 16.78 5.19
C ASP A 65 -0.58 15.93 4.28
N VAL A 66 0.14 16.58 3.36
CA VAL A 66 1.01 15.93 2.40
C VAL A 66 2.32 16.68 2.34
N GLU A 67 3.42 15.99 2.61
CA GLU A 67 4.74 16.59 2.53
C GLU A 67 5.63 15.77 1.60
N ASP A 68 6.58 16.43 0.98
CA ASP A 68 7.57 15.71 0.20
C ASP A 68 8.48 14.92 1.12
N HIS A 69 8.76 13.68 0.77
CA HIS A 69 9.73 12.91 1.50
C HIS A 69 11.09 13.07 0.83
N THR A 70 11.87 14.01 1.33
CA THR A 70 13.13 14.39 0.69
C THR A 70 14.26 13.41 0.98
N GLY A 71 14.09 12.55 1.96
CA GLY A 71 15.13 11.57 2.31
C GLY A 71 15.19 10.39 1.36
N SER A 72 14.19 10.23 0.51
CA SER A 72 14.14 9.11 -0.41
C SER A 72 14.64 9.53 -1.78
N ARG A 73 15.34 8.62 -2.46
CA ARG A 73 15.73 8.86 -3.85
C ARG A 73 14.57 8.70 -4.80
N LYS A 74 13.54 8.03 -4.36
CA LYS A 74 12.34 7.84 -5.16
C LYS A 74 11.32 8.91 -4.84
N PRO A 75 10.45 9.27 -5.81
CA PRO A 75 9.45 10.31 -5.56
C PRO A 75 8.37 9.80 -4.63
N MET A 76 8.40 10.27 -3.40
CA MET A 76 7.49 9.81 -2.36
C MET A 76 6.92 10.98 -1.57
N TYR A 77 5.73 10.73 -1.01
CA TYR A 77 5.11 11.67 -0.09
C TYR A 77 5.05 11.06 1.31
N LYS A 78 5.12 11.95 2.29
CA LYS A 78 4.76 11.63 3.66
C LYS A 78 3.34 12.15 3.87
N LEU A 79 2.43 11.24 4.14
CA LEU A 79 1.02 11.59 4.32
C LEU A 79 0.65 11.52 5.78
N THR A 80 -0.06 12.52 6.25
CA THR A 80 -0.68 12.47 7.57
C THR A 80 -2.15 12.18 7.34
N LEU A 81 -2.62 11.11 7.94
CA LEU A 81 -3.96 10.60 7.71
C LEU A 81 -4.76 10.61 9.01
N SER A 82 -6.02 10.99 8.91
CA SER A 82 -6.93 10.95 10.05
C SER A 82 -7.85 9.75 9.92
N LEU A 83 -7.95 8.99 11.00
CA LEU A 83 -8.91 7.88 11.10
C LEU A 83 -10.02 8.22 12.09
N GLY A 84 -10.33 9.50 12.24
CA GLY A 84 -11.36 9.93 13.15
C GLY A 84 -10.99 9.64 14.59
N GLU A 85 -11.88 8.99 15.29
CA GLU A 85 -11.66 8.68 16.69
C GLU A 85 -10.50 7.71 16.91
N LEU A 86 -10.10 7.00 15.87
CA LEU A 86 -8.98 6.08 15.99
C LEU A 86 -7.62 6.77 15.94
N GLY A 87 -7.63 8.08 15.74
CA GLY A 87 -6.40 8.86 15.75
C GLY A 87 -5.81 9.07 14.38
N SER A 88 -4.53 9.33 14.35
CA SER A 88 -3.82 9.65 13.10
C SER A 88 -2.78 8.59 12.78
N ARG A 89 -2.42 8.54 11.50
CA ARG A 89 -1.32 7.69 11.03
C ARG A 89 -0.44 8.50 10.10
N VAL A 90 0.85 8.24 10.15
CA VAL A 90 1.78 8.77 9.16
C VAL A 90 2.11 7.61 8.23
N VAL A 91 1.98 7.84 6.92
CA VAL A 91 2.22 6.81 5.93
C VAL A 91 3.10 7.40 4.82
N VAL A 92 4.12 6.66 4.41
CA VAL A 92 4.97 7.06 3.30
C VAL A 92 4.48 6.30 2.07
N ALA A 93 4.26 7.03 0.99
CA ALA A 93 3.67 6.43 -0.20
C ALA A 93 4.34 6.93 -1.47
N GLY A 94 4.58 6.01 -2.39
CA GLY A 94 5.24 6.32 -3.65
C GLY A 94 4.28 6.77 -4.73
N ILE A 95 3.46 7.75 -4.43
CA ILE A 95 2.43 8.24 -5.36
C ILE A 95 2.70 9.65 -5.85
N LYS A 96 3.86 10.18 -5.54
CA LYS A 96 4.18 11.58 -5.89
C LYS A 96 4.14 11.81 -7.39
N SER A 97 4.49 10.82 -8.17
CA SER A 97 4.47 10.95 -9.62
C SER A 97 3.06 10.91 -10.21
N PHE A 98 2.07 10.52 -9.42
CA PHE A 98 0.71 10.30 -9.91
C PHE A 98 -0.29 11.30 -9.37
N TYR A 99 0.00 11.92 -8.23
CA TYR A 99 -0.93 12.83 -7.57
C TYR A 99 -0.20 14.06 -7.07
N SER A 100 -0.82 15.22 -7.24
CA SER A 100 -0.31 16.43 -6.62
C SER A 100 -0.78 16.50 -5.17
N LYS A 101 -0.13 17.35 -4.39
CA LYS A 101 -0.53 17.54 -3.00
C LYS A 101 -1.97 18.04 -2.91
N ASP A 102 -2.33 18.96 -3.79
CA ASP A 102 -3.67 19.54 -3.78
C ASP A 102 -4.74 18.51 -4.05
N GLU A 103 -4.44 17.55 -4.93
CA GLU A 103 -5.39 16.48 -5.22
C GLU A 103 -5.61 15.57 -4.01
N LEU A 104 -4.59 15.44 -3.19
CA LEU A 104 -4.65 14.49 -2.08
C LEU A 104 -5.30 15.07 -0.83
N ILE A 105 -5.04 16.34 -0.55
CA ILE A 105 -5.55 16.97 0.68
C ILE A 105 -7.08 16.86 0.71
N GLY A 106 -7.58 16.30 1.80
CA GLY A 106 -9.03 16.15 2.00
C GLY A 106 -9.63 14.90 1.39
N LYS A 107 -8.84 14.16 0.62
CA LYS A 107 -9.34 12.94 -0.02
C LYS A 107 -9.46 11.82 1.00
N ARG A 108 -10.53 11.06 0.89
CA ARG A 108 -10.70 9.85 1.70
C ARG A 108 -10.21 8.67 0.88
N ILE A 109 -9.33 7.91 1.48
CA ILE A 109 -8.68 6.78 0.81
C ILE A 109 -8.78 5.55 1.71
N VAL A 110 -8.39 4.40 1.16
CA VAL A 110 -8.41 3.14 1.89
C VAL A 110 -6.99 2.78 2.27
N ILE A 111 -6.80 2.39 3.52
CA ILE A 111 -5.49 1.98 4.01
C ILE A 111 -5.56 0.65 4.75
N VAL A 112 -4.43 -0.02 4.83
CA VAL A 112 -4.23 -1.12 5.76
C VAL A 112 -3.70 -0.50 7.04
N ALA A 113 -4.53 -0.48 8.08
CA ALA A 113 -4.21 0.28 9.29
C ALA A 113 -3.37 -0.51 10.28
N ASN A 114 -3.39 -1.83 10.19
CA ASN A 114 -2.67 -2.66 11.15
C ASN A 114 -1.45 -3.37 10.56
N LEU A 115 -0.89 -2.81 9.51
CA LEU A 115 0.35 -3.31 8.98
C LEU A 115 1.47 -2.94 9.96
N GLU A 116 2.47 -3.80 10.08
CA GLU A 116 3.58 -3.47 10.96
C GLU A 116 4.30 -2.22 10.49
N ARG A 117 4.80 -1.47 11.43
CA ARG A 117 5.50 -0.22 11.15
C ARG A 117 6.80 -0.50 10.44
N LYS A 118 7.15 0.39 9.53
CA LYS A 118 8.35 0.22 8.75
C LYS A 118 9.03 1.56 8.53
N SER A 119 10.33 1.56 8.67
CA SER A 119 11.11 2.76 8.37
C SER A 119 11.34 2.83 6.86
N ILE A 120 10.91 3.90 6.26
CA ILE A 120 11.09 4.11 4.82
C ILE A 120 11.91 5.38 4.67
N ALA A 121 13.19 5.19 4.37
CA ALA A 121 14.15 6.28 4.21
C ALA A 121 14.10 7.24 5.40
N GLY A 122 14.04 6.67 6.60
CA GLY A 122 14.12 7.45 7.84
C GLY A 122 12.80 7.87 8.43
N ILE A 123 11.68 7.65 7.76
CA ILE A 123 10.37 7.97 8.29
C ILE A 123 9.62 6.69 8.59
N ILE A 124 9.05 6.61 9.77
CA ILE A 124 8.26 5.45 10.17
C ILE A 124 6.89 5.52 9.49
N SER A 125 6.60 4.55 8.65
CA SER A 125 5.30 4.43 8.01
C SER A 125 4.43 3.49 8.84
N GLU A 126 3.22 3.93 9.14
CA GLU A 126 2.34 3.23 10.09
C GLU A 126 1.15 2.59 9.39
N GLY A 127 1.31 2.25 8.15
CA GLY A 127 0.27 1.62 7.36
C GLY A 127 0.62 1.66 5.90
N MET A 128 -0.34 1.27 5.09
CA MET A 128 -0.13 1.25 3.64
C MET A 128 -1.41 1.68 2.95
N ILE A 129 -1.29 2.58 1.99
CA ILE A 129 -2.44 2.96 1.18
C ILE A 129 -2.69 1.88 0.14
N LEU A 130 -3.93 1.78 -0.28
CA LEU A 130 -4.30 0.84 -1.34
C LEU A 130 -4.54 1.60 -2.64
N ALA A 131 -3.97 1.08 -3.71
CA ALA A 131 -4.12 1.68 -5.02
C ALA A 131 -4.17 0.57 -6.06
N ALA A 132 -4.86 0.85 -7.14
CA ALA A 132 -4.89 -0.05 -8.28
C ALA A 132 -3.88 0.43 -9.30
N GLU A 133 -3.28 -0.51 -10.00
CA GLU A 133 -2.34 -0.20 -11.07
C GLU A 133 -2.69 -1.05 -12.28
N ASP A 134 -2.76 -0.43 -13.44
CA ASP A 134 -3.05 -1.18 -14.66
C ASP A 134 -1.76 -1.50 -15.43
N ASP A 135 -1.89 -2.25 -16.50
CA ASP A 135 -0.74 -2.69 -17.27
C ASP A 135 0.03 -1.54 -17.93
N ALA A 136 -0.62 -0.42 -18.09
CA ALA A 136 0.02 0.77 -18.67
C ALA A 136 0.77 1.58 -17.60
N GLY A 137 0.65 1.16 -16.34
CA GLY A 137 1.33 1.85 -15.25
C GLY A 137 0.56 3.01 -14.66
N ASN A 138 -0.72 3.12 -14.97
CA ASN A 138 -1.55 4.13 -14.33
C ASN A 138 -1.88 3.68 -12.91
N VAL A 139 -1.82 4.62 -11.98
CA VAL A 139 -2.08 4.32 -10.58
C VAL A 139 -3.28 5.13 -10.12
N SER A 140 -4.20 4.46 -9.44
CA SER A 140 -5.40 5.11 -8.91
C SER A 140 -5.64 4.66 -7.49
N LEU A 141 -5.80 5.60 -6.60
CA LEU A 141 -6.08 5.30 -5.20
C LEU A 141 -7.46 4.70 -5.05
N MET A 142 -7.59 3.76 -4.12
CA MET A 142 -8.88 3.20 -3.78
C MET A 142 -9.58 4.18 -2.86
N VAL A 143 -10.78 4.59 -3.26
CA VAL A 143 -11.56 5.56 -2.52
C VAL A 143 -12.98 5.03 -2.33
N PRO A 144 -13.67 5.44 -1.25
CA PRO A 144 -15.08 5.08 -1.12
C PRO A 144 -15.91 5.84 -2.15
N ASP A 145 -16.88 5.17 -2.69
CA ASP A 145 -17.77 5.75 -3.72
C ASP A 145 -18.67 6.83 -3.15
N LYS A 146 -19.07 6.67 -1.90
CA LYS A 146 -19.99 7.58 -1.25
C LYS A 146 -19.31 8.22 -0.05
N SER A 147 -19.92 9.31 0.41
CA SER A 147 -19.42 9.96 1.60
C SER A 147 -19.54 9.01 2.78
N ILE A 148 -18.44 8.81 3.48
CA ILE A 148 -18.39 7.93 4.64
C ILE A 148 -17.33 8.47 5.58
N ASP A 149 -17.51 8.24 6.87
CA ASP A 149 -16.63 8.81 7.87
C ASP A 149 -15.26 8.16 7.85
N GLU A 150 -14.25 8.97 8.14
CA GLU A 150 -12.92 8.42 8.31
C GLU A 150 -12.90 7.52 9.54
N GLY A 151 -12.13 6.46 9.46
CA GLY A 151 -12.12 5.43 10.49
C GLY A 151 -13.09 4.29 10.22
N SER A 152 -13.97 4.44 9.23
CA SER A 152 -14.90 3.36 8.89
C SER A 152 -14.14 2.13 8.45
N ARG A 153 -14.62 0.98 8.90
CA ARG A 153 -13.96 -0.27 8.56
C ARG A 153 -14.47 -0.81 7.24
N ILE A 154 -13.55 -1.37 6.47
CA ILE A 154 -13.86 -2.03 5.21
C ILE A 154 -13.94 -3.52 5.47
N ARG A 155 -14.97 -4.14 4.95
CA ARG A 155 -15.19 -5.57 5.14
C ARG A 155 -15.69 -6.21 3.85
#